data_e709a95735b0087321887afafa09ff6a
#
_entry.id   e709a95735b0087321887afafa09ff6a
#
_cell.length_a   1.000
_cell.length_b   1.000
_cell.length_c   1.000
_cell.angle_alpha   90.00
_cell.angle_beta   90.00
_cell.angle_gamma   90.00
#
_symmetry.space_group_name_H-M   'P 1'
#
loop_
_entity.id
_entity.type
_entity.pdbx_description
1 polymer ?
#
loop_
_entity_poly.entity_id
_entity_poly.type
_entity_poly.pdbx_seq_one_letter_code
_entity_poly.pdbx_strand_id
1 'polypeptide(L)'
;MNNVQPDSGKIGSVLRVHGVFLSKARVDEVYLTDHTFDMKVKVLDQTADWIEFRIPPSAKPGRLQLLVKTQGKRPLLLEQPVYVTVEEKDTPAVEVAASK
;
A
#
# COMPACT_ATOMS: atom_id res chain seq x y z
N MET A 1 -2.41 6.01 -10.91
CA MET A 1 -1.74 6.49 -9.68
C MET A 1 -0.41 7.11 -10.04
N ASN A 2 -0.11 8.23 -9.43
CA ASN A 2 1.09 9.01 -9.78
C ASN A 2 2.16 8.97 -8.70
N ASN A 3 1.75 9.14 -7.45
CA ASN A 3 2.69 9.10 -6.33
C ASN A 3 1.96 8.74 -5.04
N VAL A 4 2.74 8.42 -4.03
CA VAL A 4 2.22 8.12 -2.70
C VAL A 4 2.98 8.98 -1.69
N GLN A 5 2.28 9.46 -0.67
CA GLN A 5 2.86 10.31 0.37
C GLN A 5 2.34 9.90 1.75
N PRO A 6 3.25 9.63 2.68
CA PRO A 6 4.67 9.41 2.46
C PRO A 6 4.89 8.13 1.64
N ASP A 7 6.05 7.97 1.03
CA ASP A 7 6.32 6.80 0.20
C ASP A 7 6.92 5.64 0.98
N SER A 8 7.02 5.78 2.28
CA SER A 8 7.48 4.73 3.17
C SER A 8 6.78 4.82 4.50
N GLY A 9 6.75 3.70 5.21
CA GLY A 9 6.16 3.65 6.53
C GLY A 9 6.24 2.27 7.12
N LYS A 10 5.85 2.16 8.39
CA LYS A 10 5.80 0.90 9.11
C LYS A 10 4.40 0.32 9.06
N ILE A 11 4.26 -0.93 9.47
CA ILE A 11 2.95 -1.55 9.60
C ILE A 11 2.05 -0.65 10.45
N GLY A 12 0.85 -0.40 9.96
CA GLY A 12 -0.09 0.49 10.62
C GLY A 12 -0.02 1.94 10.18
N SER A 13 1.02 2.33 9.46
CA SER A 13 1.12 3.69 8.93
C SER A 13 0.06 3.95 7.88
N VAL A 14 -0.39 5.20 7.82
CA VAL A 14 -1.39 5.64 6.86
C VAL A 14 -0.69 6.39 5.73
N LEU A 15 -0.93 5.96 4.51
CA LEU A 15 -0.35 6.55 3.33
C LEU A 15 -1.46 7.01 2.40
N ARG A 16 -1.17 8.01 1.59
CA ARG A 16 -2.13 8.50 0.60
C ARG A 16 -1.51 8.44 -0.79
N VAL A 17 -2.17 7.71 -1.68
CA VAL A 17 -1.74 7.65 -3.07
C VAL A 17 -2.62 8.57 -3.90
N HIS A 18 -1.99 9.32 -4.79
CA HIS A 18 -2.65 10.30 -5.66
C HIS A 18 -2.70 9.78 -7.09
N GLY A 19 -3.72 10.19 -7.81
CA GLY A 19 -3.88 9.79 -9.21
C GLY A 19 -5.19 10.32 -9.76
N VAL A 20 -5.74 9.61 -10.76
CA VAL A 20 -7.01 9.95 -11.38
C VAL A 20 -7.87 8.70 -11.46
N PHE A 21 -9.18 8.90 -11.48
CA PHE A 21 -10.15 7.79 -11.61
C PHE A 21 -10.03 6.77 -10.48
N LEU A 22 -9.78 7.24 -9.25
CA LEU A 22 -9.56 6.36 -8.11
C LEU A 22 -10.79 6.15 -7.25
N SER A 23 -11.96 6.65 -7.66
CA SER A 23 -13.18 6.50 -6.87
C SER A 23 -13.59 5.04 -6.74
N LYS A 24 -14.47 4.77 -5.78
CA LYS A 24 -14.99 3.42 -5.58
C LYS A 24 -15.70 2.86 -6.81
N ALA A 25 -16.22 3.74 -7.68
CA ALA A 25 -16.84 3.30 -8.92
C ALA A 25 -15.84 2.67 -9.88
N ARG A 26 -14.56 2.92 -9.71
CA ARG A 26 -13.50 2.43 -10.59
C ARG A 26 -12.60 1.43 -9.90
N VAL A 27 -12.26 1.66 -8.64
CA VAL A 27 -11.33 0.85 -7.88
C VAL A 27 -12.06 0.20 -6.73
N ASP A 28 -12.09 -1.13 -6.73
CA ASP A 28 -12.75 -1.92 -5.70
C ASP A 28 -11.85 -2.16 -4.51
N GLU A 29 -10.63 -2.63 -4.78
CA GLU A 29 -9.68 -2.97 -3.73
C GLU A 29 -8.27 -2.54 -4.12
N VAL A 30 -7.43 -2.35 -3.12
CA VAL A 30 -6.02 -1.97 -3.30
C VAL A 30 -5.16 -2.97 -2.57
N TYR A 31 -4.04 -3.33 -3.19
CA TYR A 31 -3.09 -4.30 -2.65
C TYR A 31 -1.68 -3.75 -2.72
N LEU A 32 -0.84 -4.26 -1.84
CA LEU A 32 0.61 -4.15 -1.97
C LEU A 32 1.13 -5.51 -2.42
N THR A 33 2.05 -5.52 -3.37
CA THR A 33 2.54 -6.78 -3.91
C THR A 33 4.07 -6.81 -3.99
N ASP A 34 4.64 -7.98 -3.71
CA ASP A 34 6.05 -8.25 -3.97
C ASP A 34 6.21 -9.12 -5.22
N HIS A 35 5.15 -9.25 -6.00
CA HIS A 35 5.07 -10.08 -7.22
C HIS A 35 5.03 -11.57 -6.93
N THR A 36 4.99 -11.96 -5.67
CA THR A 36 4.76 -13.34 -5.25
C THR A 36 3.46 -13.42 -4.45
N PHE A 37 3.26 -12.45 -3.56
CA PHE A 37 2.05 -12.36 -2.74
C PHE A 37 1.46 -10.98 -2.85
N ASP A 38 0.13 -10.94 -2.90
CA ASP A 38 -0.64 -9.70 -2.88
C ASP A 38 -1.24 -9.55 -1.49
N MET A 39 -1.02 -8.39 -0.87
CA MET A 39 -1.49 -8.12 0.47
C MET A 39 -2.54 -7.02 0.41
N LYS A 40 -3.78 -7.35 0.71
CA LYS A 40 -4.87 -6.38 0.68
C LYS A 40 -4.66 -5.32 1.76
N VAL A 41 -4.75 -4.05 1.37
CA VAL A 41 -4.65 -2.95 2.33
C VAL A 41 -6.04 -2.51 2.75
N LYS A 42 -6.13 -1.91 3.94
CA LYS A 42 -7.38 -1.33 4.40
C LYS A 42 -7.48 0.10 3.87
N VAL A 43 -8.47 0.35 3.02
CA VAL A 43 -8.75 1.68 2.51
C VAL A 43 -9.52 2.44 3.57
N LEU A 44 -8.99 3.59 3.98
CA LEU A 44 -9.60 4.43 5.00
C LEU A 44 -10.47 5.52 4.40
N ASP A 45 -10.04 6.07 3.27
CA ASP A 45 -10.79 7.08 2.55
C ASP A 45 -10.43 7.00 1.08
N GLN A 46 -11.34 7.42 0.22
CA GLN A 46 -11.17 7.24 -1.22
C GLN A 46 -11.98 8.28 -1.97
N THR A 47 -11.28 9.00 -2.84
CA THR A 47 -11.91 9.95 -3.77
C THR A 47 -11.45 9.64 -5.19
N ALA A 48 -11.93 10.40 -6.16
CA ALA A 48 -11.48 10.23 -7.53
C ALA A 48 -10.00 10.56 -7.71
N ASP A 49 -9.43 11.35 -6.81
CA ASP A 49 -8.07 11.87 -6.94
C ASP A 49 -7.06 11.23 -6.01
N TRP A 50 -7.51 10.54 -4.97
CA TRP A 50 -6.59 9.89 -4.04
C TRP A 50 -7.27 8.78 -3.27
N ILE A 51 -6.44 7.88 -2.74
CA ILE A 51 -6.86 6.80 -1.85
C ILE A 51 -5.95 6.82 -0.64
N GLU A 52 -6.55 6.84 0.55
CA GLU A 52 -5.82 6.77 1.80
C GLU A 52 -5.96 5.36 2.36
N PHE A 53 -4.85 4.75 2.70
CA PHE A 53 -4.85 3.37 3.14
C PHE A 53 -3.83 3.15 4.25
N ARG A 54 -4.01 2.04 4.96
CA ARG A 54 -3.13 1.64 6.06
C ARG A 54 -2.30 0.44 5.64
N ILE A 55 -1.01 0.47 5.96
CA ILE A 55 -0.14 -0.68 5.68
C ILE A 55 -0.59 -1.84 6.57
N PRO A 56 -0.95 -3.00 5.97
CA PRO A 56 -1.52 -4.10 6.73
C PRO A 56 -0.49 -4.86 7.54
N PRO A 57 -0.93 -5.58 8.59
CA PRO A 57 -0.01 -6.38 9.40
C PRO A 57 0.71 -7.48 8.61
N SER A 58 0.12 -7.90 7.49
CA SER A 58 0.72 -8.93 6.65
C SER A 58 1.82 -8.42 5.74
N ALA A 59 2.02 -7.10 5.67
CA ALA A 59 3.03 -6.53 4.80
C ALA A 59 4.43 -6.87 5.32
N LYS A 60 5.30 -7.28 4.41
CA LYS A 60 6.68 -7.58 4.73
C LYS A 60 7.53 -6.35 4.48
N PRO A 61 8.63 -6.17 5.24
CA PRO A 61 9.55 -5.07 4.95
C PRO A 61 10.09 -5.16 3.54
N GLY A 62 10.31 -4.01 2.93
CA GLY A 62 10.86 -3.93 1.58
C GLY A 62 10.04 -3.02 0.70
N ARG A 63 10.42 -2.99 -0.56
CA ARG A 63 9.76 -2.16 -1.56
C ARG A 63 8.65 -2.95 -2.22
N LEU A 64 7.42 -2.47 -2.07
CA LEU A 64 6.23 -3.13 -2.60
C LEU A 64 5.56 -2.23 -3.64
N GLN A 65 4.98 -2.84 -4.64
CA GLN A 65 4.26 -2.12 -5.69
C GLN A 65 2.78 -2.05 -5.36
N LEU A 66 2.13 -0.95 -5.73
CA LEU A 66 0.68 -0.83 -5.59
C LEU A 66 -0.02 -1.56 -6.73
N LEU A 67 -1.12 -2.23 -6.36
CA LEU A 67 -1.93 -3.01 -7.27
C LEU A 67 -3.38 -2.67 -6.98
N VAL A 68 -4.16 -2.41 -8.02
CA VAL A 68 -5.58 -2.11 -7.84
C VAL A 68 -6.43 -3.17 -8.52
N LYS A 69 -7.57 -3.46 -7.90
CA LYS A 69 -8.59 -4.33 -8.47
C LYS A 69 -9.73 -3.43 -8.94
N THR A 70 -10.08 -3.54 -10.20
CA THR A 70 -11.11 -2.71 -10.80
C THR A 70 -12.51 -3.22 -10.42
N GLN A 71 -13.49 -2.31 -10.49
CA GLN A 71 -14.88 -2.66 -10.30
C GLN A 71 -15.45 -3.35 -11.54
N GLY A 72 -16.57 -4.03 -11.36
CA GLY A 72 -17.32 -4.58 -12.47
C GLY A 72 -17.40 -6.08 -12.43
N LYS A 73 -18.04 -6.64 -13.45
CA LYS A 73 -18.26 -8.08 -13.55
C LYS A 73 -17.00 -8.86 -13.87
N ARG A 74 -16.02 -8.21 -14.47
CA ARG A 74 -14.73 -8.80 -14.82
C ARG A 74 -13.61 -7.95 -14.24
N PRO A 75 -13.43 -8.01 -12.93
CA PRO A 75 -12.41 -7.18 -12.31
C PRO A 75 -11.02 -7.58 -12.80
N LEU A 76 -10.17 -6.58 -12.97
CA LEU A 76 -8.78 -6.75 -13.37
C LEU A 76 -7.90 -6.30 -12.22
N LEU A 77 -6.76 -6.99 -12.08
CA LEU A 77 -5.70 -6.56 -11.17
C LEU A 77 -4.66 -5.81 -12.00
N LEU A 78 -4.48 -4.53 -11.71
CA LEU A 78 -3.61 -3.67 -12.49
C LEU A 78 -2.48 -3.16 -11.63
N GLU A 79 -1.25 -3.47 -12.04
CA GLU A 79 -0.07 -2.92 -11.37
C GLU A 79 0.04 -1.43 -11.66
N GLN A 80 0.37 -0.67 -10.62
CA GLN A 80 0.51 0.77 -10.73
C GLN A 80 2.00 1.13 -10.69
N PRO A 81 2.42 2.21 -11.37
CA PRO A 81 3.82 2.62 -11.37
C PRO A 81 4.16 3.38 -10.07
N VAL A 82 3.72 2.86 -8.96
CA VAL A 82 3.90 3.49 -7.64
C VAL A 82 4.35 2.43 -6.66
N TYR A 83 5.39 2.75 -5.89
CA TYR A 83 5.96 1.83 -4.93
C TYR A 83 5.91 2.42 -3.54
N VAL A 84 5.79 1.54 -2.56
CA VAL A 84 5.82 1.89 -1.14
C VAL A 84 6.92 1.07 -0.49
N THR A 85 7.74 1.72 0.31
CA THR A 85 8.74 1.02 1.10
C THR A 85 8.15 0.77 2.49
N VAL A 86 8.00 -0.50 2.85
CA VAL A 86 7.57 -0.88 4.18
C VAL A 86 8.82 -1.05 5.03
N GLU A 87 8.90 -0.27 6.10
CA GLU A 87 10.04 -0.27 7.00
C GLU A 87 9.87 -1.37 8.04
N GLU A 88 10.99 -1.86 8.53
CA GLU A 88 10.96 -2.87 9.57
C GLU A 88 10.31 -2.32 10.83
N LYS A 89 9.63 -3.22 11.53
CA LYS A 89 9.00 -2.88 12.79
C LYS A 89 10.06 -2.53 13.83
N ASP A 90 9.83 -1.45 14.56
CA ASP A 90 10.72 -1.09 15.67
C ASP A 90 10.65 -2.16 16.74
N THR A 91 11.81 -2.65 17.16
CA THR A 91 11.88 -3.56 18.29
C THR A 91 12.94 -3.05 19.24
N PRO A 92 12.71 -3.16 20.54
CA PRO A 92 13.70 -2.72 21.51
C PRO A 92 15.01 -3.50 21.41
N ALA A 93 14.93 -4.74 20.95
CA ALA A 93 16.11 -5.58 20.85
C ALA A 93 17.04 -5.13 19.74
N VAL A 94 16.55 -4.41 18.84
CA VAL A 94 17.35 -3.95 17.73
C VAL A 94 18.37 -2.98 18.16
N GLU A 95 18.04 -2.45 19.09
CA GLU A 95 18.89 -1.47 19.43
C GLU A 95 20.08 -1.84 20.10
N VAL A 96 19.94 -2.24 19.95
CA VAL A 96 20.66 -2.46 20.38
C VAL A 96 21.47 -3.06 20.21
N ALA A 97 21.03 -3.17 19.97
CA ALA A 97 21.53 -3.57 19.82
C ALA A 97 22.28 -3.73 19.62
N ALA A 98 22.05 -3.71 19.77
CA ALA A 98 22.51 -3.83 19.62
C ALA A 98 23.29 -3.85 19.63
N SER A 99 23.21 -3.86 19.95
CA SER A 99 23.71 -3.89 20.00
C SER A 99 24.49 -4.07 19.98
N LYS A 100 24.69 -4.07 20.32
CA LYS A 100 25.20 -4.31 20.33
C LYS A 100 25.63 -4.49 20.26
#